data_7a30872e0032019babd8a12409407d65
#
_entry.id   7a30872e0032019babd8a12409407d65
#
_cell.length_a   1.000
_cell.length_b   1.000
_cell.length_c   1.000
_cell.angle_alpha   90.00
_cell.angle_beta   90.00
_cell.angle_gamma   90.00
#
_symmetry.space_group_name_H-M   'P 1'
#
loop_
_entity.id
_entity.type
_entity.pdbx_description
1 polymer ?
#
loop_
_entity_poly.entity_id
_entity_poly.type
_entity_poly.pdbx_seq_one_letter_code
_entity_poly.pdbx_strand_id
1 'polypeptide(L)'
;MVKHIVLYTLKEGVDKKAAVEIIRESLEPLVGKIPGLLKMEIRQAYQGMDYALYSEFETRESLTAYASHELHLAAKEKFWHFLDSRVAADYDC
;
A
#
# COMPACT_ATOMS: atom_id res chain seq x y z
N MET A 1 -16.88 7.44 -0.77
CA MET A 1 -15.54 6.95 -1.07
C MET A 1 -14.66 7.09 0.14
N VAL A 2 -13.75 6.16 0.33
CA VAL A 2 -12.79 6.16 1.44
C VAL A 2 -11.38 6.33 0.88
N LYS A 3 -10.59 7.19 1.50
CA LYS A 3 -9.18 7.35 1.18
C LYS A 3 -8.34 6.72 2.27
N HIS A 4 -7.38 5.89 1.87
CA HIS A 4 -6.49 5.16 2.74
C HIS A 4 -5.07 5.61 2.43
N ILE A 5 -4.41 6.23 3.40
CA ILE A 5 -3.07 6.78 3.22
C ILE A 5 -2.14 6.15 4.24
N VAL A 6 -1.03 5.60 3.76
CA VAL A 6 -0.03 4.99 4.64
C VAL A 6 1.35 5.50 4.28
N LEU A 7 2.11 5.86 5.29
CA LEU A 7 3.49 6.28 5.14
C LEU A 7 4.37 5.22 5.81
N TYR A 8 5.43 4.81 5.13
CA TYR A 8 6.27 3.71 5.58
C TYR A 8 7.72 4.09 5.69
N THR A 9 8.41 3.47 6.65
CA THR A 9 9.87 3.39 6.62
C THR A 9 10.28 1.97 6.28
N LEU A 10 11.41 1.84 5.59
CA LEU A 10 12.00 0.56 5.21
C LEU A 10 13.15 0.24 6.16
N LYS A 11 13.43 -1.04 6.32
CA LYS A 11 14.53 -1.48 7.18
C LYS A 11 15.86 -0.94 6.67
N GLU A 12 16.78 -0.71 7.60
CA GLU A 12 18.13 -0.28 7.28
C GLU A 12 18.82 -1.32 6.40
N GLY A 13 19.59 -0.85 5.43
CA GLY A 13 20.30 -1.74 4.49
C GLY A 13 19.47 -2.16 3.28
N VAL A 14 18.18 -1.86 3.26
CA VAL A 14 17.32 -2.13 2.10
C VAL A 14 17.58 -1.08 1.02
N ASP A 15 17.71 -1.52 -0.23
CA ASP A 15 17.75 -0.60 -1.37
C ASP A 15 16.35 -0.02 -1.54
N LYS A 16 16.15 1.23 -1.14
CA LYS A 16 14.83 1.85 -1.08
C LYS A 16 14.15 1.94 -2.45
N LYS A 17 14.90 2.34 -3.47
CA LYS A 17 14.34 2.47 -4.82
C LYS A 17 13.87 1.11 -5.35
N ALA A 18 14.68 0.09 -5.18
CA ALA A 18 14.35 -1.25 -5.64
C ALA A 18 13.16 -1.82 -4.85
N ALA A 19 13.15 -1.64 -3.52
CA ALA A 19 12.07 -2.11 -2.67
C ALA A 19 10.73 -1.46 -3.04
N VAL A 20 10.73 -0.14 -3.22
CA VAL A 20 9.51 0.59 -3.60
C VAL A 20 8.97 0.10 -4.94
N GLU A 21 9.85 -0.20 -5.90
CA GLU A 21 9.42 -0.71 -7.19
C GLU A 21 8.76 -2.09 -7.07
N ILE A 22 9.31 -2.97 -6.22
CA ILE A 22 8.70 -4.27 -5.93
C ILE A 22 7.31 -4.10 -5.31
N ILE A 23 7.17 -3.19 -4.34
CA ILE A 23 5.91 -2.93 -3.67
C ILE A 23 4.89 -2.40 -4.67
N ARG A 24 5.30 -1.45 -5.49
CA ARG A 24 4.46 -0.84 -6.51
C ARG A 24 3.95 -1.89 -7.50
N GLU A 25 4.83 -2.72 -8.02
CA GLU A 25 4.48 -3.78 -8.98
C GLU A 25 3.60 -4.86 -8.35
N SER A 26 3.67 -5.02 -7.03
CA SER A 26 2.86 -6.00 -6.31
C SER A 26 1.45 -5.51 -6.01
N LEU A 27 1.28 -4.21 -5.72
CA LEU A 27 0.00 -3.66 -5.25
C LEU A 27 -0.79 -2.88 -6.30
N GLU A 28 -0.14 -2.09 -7.15
CA GLU A 28 -0.87 -1.29 -8.14
C GLU A 28 -1.72 -2.14 -9.09
N PRO A 29 -1.26 -3.31 -9.54
CA PRO A 29 -2.07 -4.16 -10.43
C PRO A 29 -3.32 -4.76 -9.79
N LEU A 30 -3.49 -4.65 -8.47
CA LEU A 30 -4.67 -5.17 -7.79
C LEU A 30 -5.93 -4.36 -8.06
N VAL A 31 -5.78 -3.13 -8.54
CA VAL A 31 -6.91 -2.32 -9.00
C VAL A 31 -7.60 -3.05 -10.15
N GLY A 32 -8.91 -3.24 -10.02
CA GLY A 32 -9.69 -4.00 -10.99
C GLY A 32 -9.77 -5.50 -10.69
N LYS A 33 -8.97 -5.98 -9.73
CA LYS A 33 -8.97 -7.40 -9.32
C LYS A 33 -9.61 -7.61 -7.96
N ILE A 34 -9.56 -6.60 -7.09
CA ILE A 34 -10.16 -6.65 -5.76
C ILE A 34 -11.38 -5.74 -5.76
N PRO A 35 -12.58 -6.26 -5.47
CA PRO A 35 -13.79 -5.44 -5.48
C PRO A 35 -13.69 -4.24 -4.55
N GLY A 36 -14.08 -3.08 -5.04
CA GLY A 36 -14.09 -1.84 -4.27
C GLY A 36 -12.79 -1.09 -4.20
N LEU A 37 -11.68 -1.68 -4.66
CA LEU A 37 -10.39 -0.98 -4.77
C LEU A 37 -10.39 -0.16 -6.05
N LEU A 38 -10.42 1.17 -5.93
CA LEU A 38 -10.56 2.10 -7.06
C LEU A 38 -9.23 2.65 -7.55
N LYS A 39 -8.28 2.86 -6.63
CA LYS A 39 -6.99 3.45 -6.97
C LYS A 39 -5.92 2.98 -5.99
N MET A 40 -4.71 2.78 -6.50
CA MET A 40 -3.55 2.43 -5.71
C MET A 40 -2.35 3.14 -6.30
N GLU A 41 -1.67 3.95 -5.48
CA GLU A 41 -0.50 4.70 -5.91
C GLU A 41 0.60 4.55 -4.86
N ILE A 42 1.77 4.13 -5.29
CA ILE A 42 2.92 3.94 -4.41
C ILE A 42 4.10 4.69 -5.01
N ARG A 43 4.68 5.58 -4.21
CA ARG A 43 5.79 6.44 -4.65
C ARG A 43 6.84 6.55 -3.56
N GLN A 44 8.10 6.51 -3.96
CA GLN A 44 9.19 6.81 -3.06
C GLN A 44 9.12 8.27 -2.64
N ALA A 45 9.26 8.54 -1.35
CA ALA A 45 9.26 9.90 -0.84
C ALA A 45 10.65 10.51 -0.98
N TYR A 46 10.71 11.79 -1.31
CA TYR A 46 11.98 12.51 -1.33
C TYR A 46 12.24 13.23 0.01
N GLN A 47 11.24 13.28 0.88
CA GLN A 47 11.32 13.95 2.16
C GLN A 47 10.40 13.26 3.16
N GLY A 48 10.82 13.13 4.41
CA GLY A 48 10.03 12.49 5.45
C GLY A 48 10.25 10.98 5.51
N MET A 49 9.17 10.21 5.45
CA MET A 49 9.23 8.76 5.44
C MET A 49 9.82 8.23 4.13
N ASP A 50 10.02 6.92 4.02
CA ASP A 50 10.69 6.34 2.85
C ASP A 50 9.79 6.23 1.62
N TYR A 51 8.51 5.88 1.82
CA TYR A 51 7.55 5.90 0.71
C TYR A 51 6.14 6.12 1.22
N ALA A 52 5.27 6.50 0.28
CA ALA A 52 3.87 6.75 0.55
C ALA A 52 3.00 5.82 -0.29
N LEU A 53 1.93 5.32 0.32
CA LEU A 53 0.89 4.56 -0.33
C LEU A 53 -0.40 5.36 -0.23
N TYR A 54 -1.03 5.61 -1.38
CA TYR A 54 -2.32 6.29 -1.44
C TYR A 54 -3.30 5.37 -2.17
N SER A 55 -4.44 5.10 -1.55
CA SER A 55 -5.46 4.27 -2.19
C SER A 55 -6.85 4.79 -1.93
N GLU A 56 -7.78 4.42 -2.83
CA GLU A 56 -9.18 4.81 -2.75
C GLU A 56 -10.05 3.57 -2.82
N PHE A 57 -11.08 3.53 -1.97
CA PHE A 57 -12.02 2.42 -1.89
C PHE A 57 -13.45 2.95 -1.98
N GLU A 58 -14.37 2.13 -2.49
CA GLU A 58 -15.77 2.52 -2.59
C GLU A 58 -16.39 2.77 -1.22
N THR A 59 -16.10 1.89 -0.24
CA THR A 59 -16.70 1.93 1.09
C THR A 59 -15.67 1.52 2.14
N ARG A 60 -16.00 1.73 3.41
CA ARG A 60 -15.17 1.25 4.53
C ARG A 60 -15.10 -0.28 4.53
N GLU A 61 -16.21 -0.93 4.17
CA GLU A 61 -16.28 -2.39 4.08
C GLU A 61 -15.33 -2.92 3.02
N SER A 62 -15.21 -2.20 1.89
CA SER A 62 -14.26 -2.57 0.82
C SER A 62 -12.83 -2.53 1.32
N LEU A 63 -12.47 -1.52 2.11
CA LEU A 63 -11.13 -1.42 2.69
C LEU A 63 -10.87 -2.56 3.67
N THR A 64 -11.85 -2.86 4.53
CA THR A 64 -11.72 -3.97 5.47
C THR A 64 -11.53 -5.30 4.75
N ALA A 65 -12.33 -5.54 3.70
CA ALA A 65 -12.24 -6.76 2.90
C ALA A 65 -10.90 -6.86 2.17
N TYR A 66 -10.39 -5.73 1.67
CA TYR A 66 -9.09 -5.67 1.02
C TYR A 66 -7.97 -6.14 1.95
N ALA A 67 -7.99 -5.72 3.20
CA ALA A 67 -6.93 -6.03 4.16
C ALA A 67 -6.75 -7.55 4.35
N SER A 68 -7.82 -8.34 4.24
CA SER A 68 -7.79 -9.78 4.40
C SER A 68 -7.94 -10.55 3.07
N HIS A 69 -8.03 -9.85 1.94
CA HIS A 69 -8.20 -10.49 0.64
C HIS A 69 -6.96 -11.30 0.25
N GLU A 70 -7.16 -12.49 -0.30
CA GLU A 70 -6.04 -13.38 -0.62
C GLU A 70 -5.04 -12.78 -1.61
N LEU A 71 -5.50 -11.96 -2.56
CA LEU A 71 -4.60 -11.31 -3.52
C LEU A 71 -3.72 -10.26 -2.82
N HIS A 72 -4.27 -9.54 -1.83
CA HIS A 72 -3.50 -8.59 -1.05
C HIS A 72 -2.47 -9.31 -0.18
N LEU A 73 -2.88 -10.39 0.48
CA LEU A 73 -1.98 -11.18 1.33
C LEU A 73 -0.85 -11.80 0.51
N ALA A 74 -1.16 -12.32 -0.68
CA ALA A 74 -0.15 -12.88 -1.57
C ALA A 74 0.84 -11.82 -2.05
N ALA A 75 0.34 -10.62 -2.40
CA ALA A 75 1.19 -9.51 -2.80
C ALA A 75 2.11 -9.08 -1.66
N LYS A 76 1.57 -9.01 -0.45
CA LYS A 76 2.32 -8.58 0.74
C LYS A 76 3.47 -9.52 1.07
N GLU A 77 3.34 -10.82 0.78
CA GLU A 77 4.41 -11.79 1.01
C GLU A 77 5.70 -11.44 0.24
N LYS A 78 5.58 -10.70 -0.86
CA LYS A 78 6.74 -10.33 -1.68
C LYS A 78 7.58 -9.23 -1.05
N PHE A 79 7.03 -8.44 -0.12
CA PHE A 79 7.74 -7.25 0.35
C PHE A 79 7.63 -6.95 1.85
N TRP A 80 6.79 -7.68 2.61
CA TRP A 80 6.58 -7.33 4.01
C TRP A 80 7.88 -7.28 4.82
N HIS A 81 8.85 -8.10 4.46
CA HIS A 81 10.13 -8.19 5.17
C HIS A 81 11.03 -6.97 4.95
N PHE A 82 10.71 -6.10 3.99
CA PHE A 82 11.42 -4.83 3.81
C PHE A 82 10.92 -3.75 4.76
N LEU A 83 9.73 -3.93 5.32
CA LEU A 83 9.04 -2.87 6.07
C LEU A 83 9.53 -2.77 7.50
N ASP A 84 9.70 -1.53 7.99
CA ASP A 84 10.08 -1.26 9.38
C ASP A 84 8.88 -0.71 10.16
N SER A 85 8.44 0.50 9.86
CA SER A 85 7.34 1.14 10.57
C SER A 85 6.34 1.77 9.61
N ARG A 86 5.15 2.06 10.12
CA ARG A 86 4.10 2.67 9.31
C ARG A 86 3.24 3.61 10.15
N VAL A 87 2.69 4.61 9.48
CA VAL A 87 1.66 5.51 10.02
C VAL A 87 0.53 5.55 9.00
N ALA A 88 -0.70 5.37 9.44
CA ALA A 88 -1.84 5.29 8.53
C ALA A 88 -2.97 6.22 8.97
N ALA A 89 -3.74 6.68 7.99
CA ALA A 89 -4.98 7.42 8.21
C ALA A 89 -5.98 7.04 7.14
N ASP A 90 -7.20 6.78 7.55
CA ASP A 90 -8.31 6.49 6.66
C ASP A 90 -9.40 7.52 6.91
N TYR A 91 -10.00 8.05 5.85
CA TYR A 91 -11.09 9.01 6.01
C TYR A 91 -12.11 8.92 4.87
N ASP A 92 -13.33 9.29 5.18
CA ASP A 92 -14.40 9.37 4.18
C ASP A 92 -14.29 10.68 3.40
N CYS A 93 -14.68 10.61 2.16
CA CYS A 93 -14.55 11.77 1.27
C CYS A 93 -15.78 11.89 0.37
#